data_2d467c70b6890335750080503b733aef
#
_entry.id   2d467c70b6890335750080503b733aef
#
_cell.length_a   1.000
_cell.length_b   1.000
_cell.length_c   1.000
_cell.angle_alpha   90.00
_cell.angle_beta   90.00
_cell.angle_gamma   90.00
#
_symmetry.space_group_name_H-M   'P 1'
#
loop_
_entity.id
_entity.type
_entity.pdbx_description
1 polymer ?
#
loop_
_entity_poly.entity_id
_entity_poly.type
_entity_poly.pdbx_seq_one_letter_code
_entity_poly.pdbx_strand_id
1 'polypeptide(L)'
;MYDGLGLAARDCYVAMGGLPASVRITRGAAHSDSMRVILAACLNCPVSLVAHDETGAAGAAMIAAVSIGLYSNMAECARLWIAQPKDDIVNPDSALARTYEVLFPAYREAYASLPSVWRQMHAARLAIQRI
;
A
#
# COMPACT_ATOMS: atom_id res chain seq x y z
N MET A 1 3.06 10.31 -11.49
CA MET A 1 2.76 8.85 -11.44
C MET A 1 2.67 8.35 -9.99
N TYR A 2 3.62 8.66 -9.12
CA TYR A 2 3.61 8.22 -7.71
C TYR A 2 2.46 8.79 -6.89
N ASP A 3 2.00 10.02 -7.18
CA ASP A 3 0.86 10.65 -6.52
C ASP A 3 -0.41 9.80 -6.61
N GLY A 4 -0.70 9.27 -7.80
CA GLY A 4 -1.85 8.38 -8.00
C GLY A 4 -1.76 7.09 -7.19
N LEU A 5 -0.56 6.52 -7.01
CA LEU A 5 -0.35 5.34 -6.16
C LEU A 5 -0.52 5.67 -4.67
N GLY A 6 -0.03 6.84 -4.24
CA GLY A 6 -0.22 7.32 -2.88
C GLY A 6 -1.69 7.56 -2.54
N LEU A 7 -2.43 8.21 -3.44
CA LEU A 7 -3.87 8.45 -3.29
C LEU A 7 -4.69 7.15 -3.34
N ALA A 8 -4.30 6.18 -4.18
CA ALA A 8 -4.91 4.85 -4.21
C ALA A 8 -4.71 4.10 -2.89
N ALA A 9 -3.49 4.14 -2.34
CA ALA A 9 -3.22 3.56 -1.02
C ALA A 9 -4.08 4.22 0.07
N ARG A 10 -4.22 5.56 0.04
CA ARG A 10 -5.10 6.28 0.96
C ARG A 10 -6.55 5.82 0.84
N ASP A 11 -7.06 5.66 -0.37
CA ASP A 11 -8.45 5.21 -0.60
C ASP A 11 -8.68 3.79 -0.05
N CYS A 12 -7.71 2.88 -0.21
CA CYS A 12 -7.76 1.55 0.39
C CYS A 12 -7.84 1.62 1.93
N TYR A 13 -6.99 2.44 2.58
CA TYR A 13 -7.02 2.57 4.04
C TYR A 13 -8.33 3.19 4.54
N VAL A 14 -8.85 4.21 3.86
CA VAL A 14 -10.15 4.81 4.18
C VAL A 14 -11.27 3.77 4.06
N ALA A 15 -11.25 2.93 3.02
CA ALA A 15 -12.20 1.83 2.85
C ALA A 15 -12.09 0.74 3.94
N MET A 16 -10.91 0.55 4.52
CA MET A 16 -10.67 -0.35 5.66
C MET A 16 -11.05 0.25 7.02
N GLY A 17 -11.52 1.48 7.08
CA GLY A 17 -12.02 2.10 8.31
C GLY A 17 -11.16 3.24 8.84
N GLY A 18 -10.11 3.67 8.15
CA GLY A 18 -9.34 4.85 8.53
C GLY A 18 -7.87 4.79 8.16
N LEU A 19 -7.18 5.92 8.30
CA LEU A 19 -5.75 6.00 8.02
C LEU A 19 -4.93 5.29 9.12
N PRO A 20 -3.82 4.63 8.76
CA PRO A 20 -2.97 3.92 9.71
C PRO A 20 -2.13 4.90 10.55
N ALA A 21 -1.75 4.51 11.76
CA ALA A 21 -0.83 5.27 12.59
C ALA A 21 0.62 5.24 12.06
N SER A 22 0.99 4.21 11.31
CA SER A 22 2.29 4.07 10.64
C SER A 22 2.19 3.02 9.54
N VAL A 23 3.07 3.09 8.55
CA VAL A 23 3.16 2.11 7.46
C VAL A 23 4.57 1.57 7.36
N ARG A 24 4.69 0.26 7.12
CA ARG A 24 5.94 -0.40 6.78
C ARG A 24 5.90 -0.81 5.32
N ILE A 25 6.93 -0.44 4.56
CA ILE A 25 7.03 -0.81 3.15
C ILE A 25 8.27 -1.65 2.90
N THR A 26 8.17 -2.50 1.89
CA THR A 26 9.25 -3.39 1.46
C THR A 26 9.36 -3.37 -0.05
N ARG A 27 10.54 -3.75 -0.59
CA ARG A 27 10.82 -3.93 -2.03
C ARG A 27 10.62 -2.68 -2.90
N GLY A 28 10.45 -2.87 -4.18
CA GLY A 28 10.48 -1.88 -5.26
C GLY A 28 10.12 -0.44 -4.92
N ALA A 29 8.92 -0.19 -4.39
CA ALA A 29 8.50 1.15 -3.96
C ALA A 29 9.34 1.69 -2.77
N ALA A 30 9.88 0.80 -1.93
CA ALA A 30 10.68 1.15 -0.76
C ALA A 30 12.06 1.71 -1.13
N HIS A 31 12.58 1.38 -2.31
CA HIS A 31 13.86 1.88 -2.81
C HIS A 31 13.76 3.30 -3.41
N SER A 32 12.56 3.84 -3.59
CA SER A 32 12.34 5.18 -4.10
C SER A 32 12.04 6.15 -2.95
N ASP A 33 12.98 7.05 -2.66
CA ASP A 33 12.80 8.11 -1.65
C ASP A 33 11.58 8.96 -1.96
N SER A 34 11.40 9.33 -3.24
CA SER A 34 10.23 10.10 -3.68
C SER A 34 8.91 9.37 -3.39
N MET A 35 8.86 8.05 -3.60
CA MET A 35 7.65 7.27 -3.30
C MET A 35 7.37 7.22 -1.80
N ARG A 36 8.40 7.09 -0.97
CA ARG A 36 8.27 7.09 0.50
C ARG A 36 7.74 8.43 1.01
N VAL A 37 8.29 9.54 0.51
CA VAL A 37 7.85 10.91 0.86
C VAL A 37 6.40 11.14 0.47
N ILE A 38 6.02 10.78 -0.78
CA ILE A 38 4.65 10.92 -1.28
C ILE A 38 3.68 10.05 -0.47
N LEU A 39 4.05 8.81 -0.18
CA LEU A 39 3.20 7.90 0.59
C LEU A 39 2.99 8.39 2.01
N ALA A 40 4.06 8.85 2.68
CA ALA A 40 3.96 9.44 4.02
C ALA A 40 3.02 10.65 4.03
N ALA A 41 3.13 11.53 3.04
CA ALA A 41 2.27 12.70 2.92
C ALA A 41 0.82 12.35 2.56
N CYS A 42 0.59 11.41 1.64
CA CYS A 42 -0.77 10.96 1.28
C CYS A 42 -1.50 10.31 2.46
N LEU A 43 -0.80 9.53 3.26
CA LEU A 43 -1.37 8.83 4.42
C LEU A 43 -1.29 9.65 5.72
N ASN A 44 -0.56 10.77 5.69
CA ASN A 44 -0.27 11.61 6.85
C ASN A 44 0.25 10.81 8.06
N CYS A 45 1.14 9.86 7.81
CA CYS A 45 1.74 9.02 8.84
C CYS A 45 3.19 8.63 8.51
N PRO A 46 3.99 8.25 9.51
CA PRO A 46 5.35 7.76 9.28
C PRO A 46 5.39 6.51 8.41
N VAL A 47 6.32 6.49 7.46
CA VAL A 47 6.61 5.34 6.59
C VAL A 47 8.02 4.84 6.90
N SER A 48 8.15 3.57 7.29
CA SER A 48 9.43 2.93 7.59
C SER A 48 9.75 1.83 6.58
N LEU A 49 11.06 1.67 6.31
CA LEU A 49 11.57 0.62 5.47
C LEU A 49 11.79 -0.67 6.27
N VAL A 50 11.33 -1.79 5.76
CA VAL A 50 11.65 -3.12 6.31
C VAL A 50 12.80 -3.73 5.50
N ALA A 51 13.82 -4.22 6.20
CA ALA A 51 15.08 -4.68 5.62
C ALA A 51 15.03 -6.05 4.93
N HIS A 52 13.86 -6.67 4.80
CA HIS A 52 13.74 -7.99 4.20
C HIS A 52 13.33 -7.93 2.72
N ASP A 53 14.17 -8.48 1.86
CA ASP A 53 13.91 -8.52 0.41
C ASP A 53 12.88 -9.60 0.01
N GLU A 54 12.69 -10.66 0.82
CA GLU A 54 11.83 -11.81 0.50
C GLU A 54 10.62 -11.92 1.45
N THR A 55 9.87 -10.83 1.64
CA THR A 55 8.70 -10.79 2.54
C THR A 55 7.61 -11.79 2.19
N GLY A 56 7.41 -12.10 0.89
CA GLY A 56 6.45 -13.11 0.45
C GLY A 56 6.85 -14.53 0.86
N ALA A 57 8.13 -14.87 0.65
CA ALA A 57 8.68 -16.17 1.06
C ALA A 57 8.68 -16.32 2.59
N ALA A 58 9.04 -15.25 3.31
CA ALA A 58 8.97 -15.24 4.77
C ALA A 58 7.54 -15.45 5.27
N GLY A 59 6.54 -14.79 4.67
CA GLY A 59 5.14 -14.98 5.02
C GLY A 59 4.65 -16.42 4.80
N ALA A 60 5.00 -17.03 3.66
CA ALA A 60 4.68 -18.43 3.39
C ALA A 60 5.35 -19.38 4.39
N ALA A 61 6.62 -19.16 4.72
CA ALA A 61 7.34 -19.93 5.72
C ALA A 61 6.73 -19.78 7.13
N MET A 62 6.29 -18.58 7.50
CA MET A 62 5.58 -18.35 8.77
C MET A 62 4.26 -19.11 8.85
N ILE A 63 3.46 -19.12 7.76
CA ILE A 63 2.22 -19.92 7.69
C ILE A 63 2.54 -21.39 7.87
N ALA A 64 3.55 -21.92 7.17
CA ALA A 64 3.97 -23.31 7.31
C ALA A 64 4.42 -23.64 8.75
N ALA A 65 5.23 -22.78 9.36
CA ALA A 65 5.74 -22.97 10.72
C ALA A 65 4.61 -23.02 11.77
N VAL A 66 3.59 -22.18 11.64
CA VAL A 66 2.40 -22.22 12.50
C VAL A 66 1.58 -23.47 12.23
N SER A 67 1.42 -23.88 10.95
CA SER A 67 0.61 -25.04 10.57
C SER A 67 1.18 -26.36 11.11
N ILE A 68 2.52 -26.48 11.24
CA ILE A 68 3.17 -27.66 11.83
C ILE A 68 3.34 -27.57 13.36
N GLY A 69 2.80 -26.53 13.98
CA GLY A 69 2.86 -26.34 15.44
C GLY A 69 4.19 -25.85 16.00
N LEU A 70 5.10 -25.34 15.15
CA LEU A 70 6.36 -24.76 15.60
C LEU A 70 6.13 -23.47 16.41
N TYR A 71 5.07 -22.74 16.09
CA TYR A 71 4.59 -21.56 16.82
C TYR A 71 3.10 -21.69 17.08
N SER A 72 2.63 -21.16 18.21
CA SER A 72 1.24 -21.25 18.63
C SER A 72 0.28 -20.44 17.73
N ASN A 73 0.77 -19.37 17.13
CA ASN A 73 0.00 -18.49 16.25
C ASN A 73 0.91 -17.56 15.43
N MET A 74 0.31 -16.90 14.44
CA MET A 74 1.01 -15.96 13.55
C MET A 74 1.61 -14.75 14.28
N ALA A 75 0.99 -14.27 15.35
CA ALA A 75 1.49 -13.11 16.09
C ALA A 75 2.80 -13.43 16.83
N GLU A 76 2.90 -14.64 17.37
CA GLU A 76 4.13 -15.12 18.00
C GLU A 76 5.24 -15.30 16.96
N CYS A 77 4.94 -15.97 15.86
CA CYS A 77 5.90 -16.15 14.77
C CYS A 77 6.38 -14.81 14.20
N ALA A 78 5.46 -13.87 13.97
CA ALA A 78 5.78 -12.55 13.45
C ALA A 78 6.71 -11.74 14.37
N ARG A 79 6.53 -11.80 15.69
CA ARG A 79 7.41 -11.13 16.64
C ARG A 79 8.87 -11.58 16.56
N LEU A 80 9.08 -12.85 16.22
CA LEU A 80 10.41 -13.46 16.17
C LEU A 80 11.04 -13.34 14.77
N TRP A 81 10.25 -13.38 13.72
CA TRP A 81 10.74 -13.45 12.34
C TRP A 81 10.74 -12.11 11.61
N ILE A 82 9.87 -11.18 12.00
CA ILE A 82 9.83 -9.85 11.35
C ILE A 82 10.92 -8.99 11.97
N ALA A 83 11.90 -8.62 11.16
CA ALA A 83 12.93 -7.68 11.57
C ALA A 83 12.31 -6.37 12.06
N GLN A 84 12.92 -5.81 13.10
CA GLN A 84 12.59 -4.45 13.52
C GLN A 84 12.77 -3.49 12.33
N PRO A 85 11.90 -2.47 12.19
CA PRO A 85 12.09 -1.47 11.15
C PRO A 85 13.49 -0.88 11.29
N LYS A 86 14.15 -0.63 10.16
CA LYS A 86 15.37 0.19 10.16
C LYS A 86 15.01 1.58 10.67
N ASP A 87 15.99 2.29 11.23
CA ASP A 87 15.85 3.70 11.67
C ASP A 87 15.60 4.68 10.48
N ASP A 88 15.37 4.15 9.27
CA ASP A 88 15.04 4.90 8.06
C ASP A 88 13.53 5.14 8.02
N ILE A 89 13.09 6.15 8.78
CA ILE A 89 11.69 6.57 8.88
C ILE A 89 11.52 7.90 8.14
N VAL A 90 10.58 7.91 7.18
CA VAL A 90 10.13 9.13 6.51
C VAL A 90 8.88 9.63 7.20
N ASN A 91 8.97 10.80 7.83
CA ASN A 91 7.82 11.48 8.41
C ASN A 91 7.05 12.28 7.35
N PRO A 92 5.74 12.47 7.49
CA PRO A 92 4.96 13.27 6.55
C PRO A 92 5.40 14.73 6.57
N ASP A 93 5.65 15.29 5.38
CA ASP A 93 5.78 16.73 5.21
C ASP A 93 4.39 17.39 5.31
N SER A 94 4.24 18.35 6.20
CA SER A 94 2.95 18.96 6.52
C SER A 94 2.36 19.78 5.37
N ALA A 95 3.18 20.39 4.51
CA ALA A 95 2.71 21.15 3.36
C ALA A 95 2.22 20.23 2.26
N LEU A 96 2.98 19.16 2.00
CA LEU A 96 2.62 18.15 1.02
C LEU A 96 1.39 17.34 1.47
N ALA A 97 1.28 17.01 2.76
CA ALA A 97 0.10 16.34 3.32
C ALA A 97 -1.18 17.17 3.13
N ARG A 98 -1.13 18.48 3.37
CA ARG A 98 -2.27 19.38 3.08
C ARG A 98 -2.64 19.40 1.59
N THR A 99 -1.66 19.34 0.70
CA THR A 99 -1.91 19.25 -0.74
C THR A 99 -2.69 18.00 -1.09
N TYR A 100 -2.28 16.84 -0.56
CA TYR A 100 -3.00 15.57 -0.81
C TYR A 100 -4.36 15.51 -0.13
N GLU A 101 -4.54 16.19 1.02
CA GLU A 101 -5.86 16.31 1.64
C GLU A 101 -6.86 17.01 0.70
N VAL A 102 -6.44 18.08 0.04
CA VAL A 102 -7.27 18.82 -0.92
C VAL A 102 -7.49 18.04 -2.22
N LEU A 103 -6.47 17.29 -2.68
CA LEU A 103 -6.56 16.52 -3.92
C LEU A 103 -7.37 15.21 -3.79
N PHE A 104 -7.44 14.64 -2.60
CA PHE A 104 -8.06 13.33 -2.40
C PHE A 104 -9.55 13.25 -2.79
N PRO A 105 -10.41 14.22 -2.47
CA PRO A 105 -11.80 14.22 -2.95
C PRO A 105 -11.91 14.19 -4.47
N ALA A 106 -11.12 15.00 -5.16
CA ALA A 106 -11.10 15.03 -6.63
C ALA A 106 -10.60 13.70 -7.22
N TYR A 107 -9.59 13.07 -6.60
CA TYR A 107 -9.15 11.72 -6.98
C TYR A 107 -10.29 10.70 -6.87
N ARG A 108 -11.04 10.70 -5.78
CA ARG A 108 -12.17 9.79 -5.57
C ARG A 108 -13.29 10.01 -6.59
N GLU A 109 -13.59 11.26 -6.91
CA GLU A 109 -14.60 11.59 -7.93
C GLU A 109 -14.16 11.08 -9.31
N ALA A 110 -12.90 11.34 -9.70
CA ALA A 110 -12.35 10.82 -10.95
C ALA A 110 -12.41 9.29 -10.99
N TYR A 111 -12.01 8.61 -9.92
CA TYR A 111 -12.08 7.15 -9.84
C TYR A 111 -13.52 6.63 -9.94
N ALA A 112 -14.46 7.26 -9.28
CA ALA A 112 -15.89 6.90 -9.32
C ALA A 112 -16.54 7.07 -10.71
N SER A 113 -15.98 7.94 -11.57
CA SER A 113 -16.44 8.15 -12.94
C SER A 113 -16.01 7.06 -13.93
N LEU A 114 -14.92 6.33 -13.63
CA LEU A 114 -14.32 5.35 -14.54
C LEU A 114 -15.11 4.06 -14.80
N PRO A 115 -15.95 3.51 -13.90
CA PRO A 115 -16.62 2.24 -14.14
C PRO A 115 -17.48 2.20 -15.40
N SER A 116 -18.09 3.32 -15.80
CA SER A 116 -18.87 3.42 -17.04
C SER A 116 -17.96 3.31 -18.27
N VAL A 117 -16.83 3.95 -18.24
CA VAL A 117 -15.81 3.91 -19.31
C VAL A 117 -15.23 2.51 -19.44
N TRP A 118 -14.89 1.86 -18.34
CA TRP A 118 -14.36 0.49 -18.34
C TRP A 118 -15.37 -0.52 -18.91
N ARG A 119 -16.67 -0.38 -18.58
CA ARG A 119 -17.70 -1.24 -19.18
C ARG A 119 -17.78 -1.07 -20.70
N GLN A 120 -17.71 0.17 -21.19
CA GLN A 120 -17.70 0.45 -22.63
C GLN A 120 -16.46 -0.16 -23.32
N MET A 121 -15.29 0.01 -22.74
CA MET A 121 -14.04 -0.57 -23.27
C MET A 121 -14.10 -2.10 -23.26
N HIS A 122 -14.64 -2.71 -22.23
CA HIS A 122 -14.82 -4.16 -22.15
C HIS A 122 -15.78 -4.67 -23.24
N ALA A 123 -16.93 -4.02 -23.41
CA ALA A 123 -17.90 -4.37 -24.44
C ALA A 123 -17.31 -4.25 -25.86
N ALA A 124 -16.56 -3.18 -26.13
CA ALA A 124 -15.88 -3.00 -27.40
C ALA A 124 -14.85 -4.11 -27.67
N ARG A 125 -14.07 -4.49 -26.66
CA ARG A 125 -13.09 -5.60 -26.76
C ARG A 125 -13.75 -6.92 -27.09
N LEU A 126 -14.88 -7.25 -26.45
CA LEU A 126 -15.63 -8.48 -26.74
C LEU A 126 -16.23 -8.48 -28.14
N ALA A 127 -16.66 -7.33 -28.68
CA ALA A 127 -17.18 -7.21 -30.03
C ALA A 127 -16.08 -7.53 -31.09
N ILE A 128 -14.84 -7.06 -30.86
CA ILE A 128 -13.70 -7.33 -31.76
C ILE A 128 -13.31 -8.82 -31.77
N GLN A 129 -13.41 -9.51 -30.64
CA GLN A 129 -13.04 -10.94 -30.55
C GLN A 129 -14.03 -11.89 -31.23
N ARG A 130 -15.19 -11.39 -31.68
CA ARG A 130 -16.24 -12.19 -32.38
C ARG A 130 -16.17 -12.08 -33.91
N ILE A 131 -15.21 -11.30 -34.42
CA ILE A 131 -14.90 -11.18 -35.84
C ILE A 131 -13.78 -12.15 -36.21
#